data_0f55c5f41bcd502639634f9e5913e3dc
#
_entry.id   0f55c5f41bcd502639634f9e5913e3dc
#
_cell.length_a   1.000
_cell.length_b   1.000
_cell.length_c   1.000
_cell.angle_alpha   90.00
_cell.angle_beta   90.00
_cell.angle_gamma   90.00
#
_symmetry.space_group_name_H-M   'P 1'
#
loop_
_entity.id
_entity.type
_entity.pdbx_description
1 polymer ?
#
loop_
_entity_poly.entity_id
_entity_poly.type
_entity_poly.pdbx_seq_one_letter_code
_entity_poly.pdbx_strand_id
1 'polypeptide(L)'
;MHLQTLVFRTAALALVAASLAACTTTDLTPRPAPVVTPPVQKPAALFVRPATGATLARFDGVRNKGIDIAGNLGDPIVSSADGRVVYVGGELPAYGNMIIVKHNETYLTAYAHLQTILVKENQVVRQGEKIGEMGKSNTDRVKLRFEIRKNGNAVNPEPYLNGLLQQ
;
A
#
# COMPACT_ATOMS: atom_id res chain seq x y z
N MET A 1 -69.39 16.49 -11.52
CA MET A 1 -70.67 16.01 -12.21
C MET A 1 -70.51 14.53 -12.40
N HIS A 2 -71.44 13.86 -11.73
CA HIS A 2 -72.00 12.54 -11.99
C HIS A 2 -71.07 11.34 -11.97
N LEU A 3 -71.15 10.55 -11.00
CA LEU A 3 -72.28 9.78 -10.41
C LEU A 3 -72.34 8.37 -10.99
N GLN A 4 -72.24 7.48 -10.04
CA GLN A 4 -73.14 6.31 -9.84
C GLN A 4 -72.67 5.05 -10.56
N THR A 5 -72.63 4.05 -9.92
CA THR A 5 -73.41 3.11 -9.08
C THR A 5 -73.45 1.79 -9.81
N LEU A 6 -73.47 0.69 -9.31
CA LEU A 6 -74.06 -0.01 -8.16
C LEU A 6 -74.03 -1.52 -8.49
N VAL A 7 -73.59 -2.35 -7.64
CA VAL A 7 -74.38 -3.38 -6.93
C VAL A 7 -74.67 -4.73 -7.62
N PHE A 8 -74.52 -5.72 -6.78
CA PHE A 8 -75.25 -6.99 -6.54
C PHE A 8 -74.54 -8.29 -7.00
N ARG A 9 -74.12 -9.05 -5.98
CA ARG A 9 -74.85 -10.22 -5.39
C ARG A 9 -74.87 -11.42 -6.32
N THR A 10 -74.52 -12.59 -5.93
CA THR A 10 -74.87 -13.52 -4.85
C THR A 10 -74.06 -14.79 -5.00
N ALA A 11 -73.48 -15.27 -3.95
CA ALA A 11 -73.91 -16.46 -3.17
C ALA A 11 -73.95 -17.80 -3.93
N ALA A 12 -73.20 -18.71 -3.50
CA ALA A 12 -73.56 -19.97 -2.87
C ALA A 12 -72.72 -21.19 -3.23
N LEU A 13 -72.35 -21.86 -2.19
CA LEU A 13 -72.29 -23.29 -1.84
C LEU A 13 -71.15 -24.16 -2.41
N ALA A 14 -70.29 -24.46 -1.53
CA ALA A 14 -69.83 -25.73 -0.95
C ALA A 14 -69.80 -26.99 -1.87
N LEU A 15 -68.60 -27.55 -1.94
CA LEU A 15 -68.45 -29.00 -1.84
C LEU A 15 -67.07 -29.38 -1.33
N VAL A 16 -67.05 -30.10 -0.25
CA VAL A 16 -65.93 -30.71 0.46
C VAL A 16 -65.35 -31.83 -0.43
N ALA A 17 -64.07 -31.80 -0.66
CA ALA A 17 -63.34 -33.01 -1.05
C ALA A 17 -62.03 -33.06 -0.24
N ALA A 18 -61.99 -33.93 0.71
CA ALA A 18 -60.81 -34.31 1.46
C ALA A 18 -59.87 -35.07 0.54
N SER A 19 -58.65 -34.60 0.37
CA SER A 19 -57.56 -35.37 -0.18
C SER A 19 -56.34 -35.27 0.73
N LEU A 20 -55.90 -36.45 1.14
CA LEU A 20 -54.75 -36.68 2.03
C LEU A 20 -53.48 -36.03 1.50
N ALA A 21 -52.98 -35.08 2.24
CA ALA A 21 -51.66 -34.56 2.04
C ALA A 21 -50.63 -35.53 2.66
N ALA A 22 -49.90 -36.22 1.82
CA ALA A 22 -48.68 -36.91 2.22
C ALA A 22 -47.64 -35.86 2.62
N CYS A 23 -47.33 -35.76 3.90
CA CYS A 23 -46.20 -34.99 4.40
C CYS A 23 -44.90 -35.68 3.97
N THR A 24 -44.28 -35.25 2.91
CA THR A 24 -42.88 -35.51 2.66
C THR A 24 -42.10 -34.50 3.49
N THR A 25 -41.57 -34.92 4.61
CA THR A 25 -40.59 -34.19 5.39
C THR A 25 -39.29 -34.20 4.59
N THR A 26 -39.09 -33.15 3.80
CA THR A 26 -37.74 -32.83 3.28
C THR A 26 -36.91 -32.40 4.46
N ASP A 27 -35.99 -33.29 4.83
CA ASP A 27 -34.96 -33.02 5.82
C ASP A 27 -34.03 -31.92 5.27
N LEU A 28 -34.34 -30.67 5.63
CA LEU A 28 -33.49 -29.51 5.34
C LEU A 28 -32.39 -29.45 6.39
N THR A 29 -31.46 -30.41 6.33
CA THR A 29 -30.19 -30.21 7.02
C THR A 29 -29.49 -29.01 6.35
N PRO A 30 -29.22 -27.91 7.09
CA PRO A 30 -28.50 -26.80 6.52
C PRO A 30 -27.12 -27.28 6.11
N ARG A 31 -26.86 -27.34 4.80
CA ARG A 31 -25.49 -27.58 4.29
C ARG A 31 -24.61 -26.49 4.85
N PRO A 32 -23.52 -26.84 5.59
CA PRO A 32 -22.59 -25.81 6.07
C PRO A 32 -22.13 -24.97 4.89
N ALA A 33 -22.30 -23.67 4.99
CA ALA A 33 -21.78 -22.74 4.00
C ALA A 33 -20.25 -22.96 3.88
N PRO A 34 -19.67 -22.91 2.66
CA PRO A 34 -18.23 -23.02 2.52
C PRO A 34 -17.59 -21.93 3.38
N VAL A 35 -16.75 -22.34 4.32
CA VAL A 35 -15.94 -21.43 5.12
C VAL A 35 -14.97 -20.78 4.13
N VAL A 36 -15.32 -19.57 3.67
CA VAL A 36 -14.41 -18.73 2.91
C VAL A 36 -13.38 -18.24 3.91
N THR A 37 -12.26 -18.94 4.02
CA THR A 37 -11.08 -18.44 4.71
C THR A 37 -10.67 -17.15 4.02
N PRO A 38 -10.62 -15.99 4.73
CA PRO A 38 -10.09 -14.77 4.13
C PRO A 38 -8.68 -15.07 3.60
N PRO A 39 -8.30 -14.52 2.43
CA PRO A 39 -6.92 -14.66 1.96
C PRO A 39 -5.99 -14.19 3.08
N VAL A 40 -4.99 -15.02 3.41
CA VAL A 40 -3.94 -14.66 4.35
C VAL A 40 -3.27 -13.40 3.78
N GLN A 41 -3.65 -12.25 4.31
CA GLN A 41 -3.01 -10.99 3.94
C GLN A 41 -1.57 -11.07 4.42
N LYS A 42 -0.63 -11.09 3.46
CA LYS A 42 0.78 -10.87 3.78
C LYS A 42 0.84 -9.57 4.59
N PRO A 43 1.48 -9.58 5.76
CA PRO A 43 1.60 -8.37 6.56
C PRO A 43 2.12 -7.22 5.72
N ALA A 44 1.51 -6.03 5.83
CA ALA A 44 1.94 -4.86 5.10
C ALA A 44 3.41 -4.56 5.43
N ALA A 45 4.25 -4.35 4.42
CA ALA A 45 5.63 -3.98 4.65
C ALA A 45 5.69 -2.65 5.40
N LEU A 46 6.56 -2.56 6.42
CA LEU A 46 6.76 -1.32 7.17
C LEU A 46 7.18 -0.17 6.23
N PHE A 47 7.96 -0.49 5.20
CA PHE A 47 8.42 0.43 4.17
C PHE A 47 7.97 -0.04 2.79
N VAL A 48 7.42 0.86 1.99
CA VAL A 48 7.20 0.60 0.56
C VAL A 48 8.45 0.93 -0.24
N ARG A 49 8.59 0.28 -1.39
CA ARG A 49 9.71 0.56 -2.30
C ARG A 49 9.56 1.98 -2.87
N PRO A 50 10.61 2.83 -2.79
CA PRO A 50 10.50 4.25 -3.14
C PRO A 50 10.47 4.54 -4.65
N ALA A 51 10.83 3.55 -5.48
CA ALA A 51 10.81 3.62 -6.93
C ALA A 51 10.59 2.22 -7.53
N THR A 52 10.03 2.16 -8.75
CA THR A 52 9.59 0.90 -9.39
C THR A 52 10.71 0.11 -10.07
N GLY A 53 11.89 0.70 -10.27
CA GLY A 53 12.97 0.08 -11.03
C GLY A 53 13.63 -1.14 -10.37
N ALA A 54 14.43 -1.86 -11.14
CA ALA A 54 15.22 -3.00 -10.65
C ALA A 54 16.35 -2.53 -9.71
N THR A 55 16.78 -3.39 -8.79
CA THR A 55 17.97 -3.12 -7.96
C THR A 55 19.24 -3.30 -8.79
N LEU A 56 20.00 -2.22 -8.97
CA LEU A 56 21.29 -2.18 -9.68
C LEU A 56 22.45 -2.64 -8.79
N ALA A 57 22.42 -2.20 -7.53
CA ALA A 57 23.43 -2.56 -6.55
C ALA A 57 22.79 -2.81 -5.20
N ARG A 58 23.26 -3.83 -4.50
CA ARG A 58 22.77 -4.26 -3.19
C ARG A 58 23.59 -3.66 -2.06
N PHE A 59 23.00 -3.62 -0.89
CA PHE A 59 23.69 -3.29 0.35
C PHE A 59 24.85 -4.27 0.62
N ASP A 60 26.05 -3.75 0.88
CA ASP A 60 27.21 -4.53 1.31
C ASP A 60 27.77 -4.09 2.68
N GLY A 61 27.21 -3.01 3.24
CA GLY A 61 27.58 -2.48 4.56
C GLY A 61 28.91 -1.73 4.60
N VAL A 62 29.71 -1.76 3.54
CA VAL A 62 31.02 -1.12 3.46
C VAL A 62 31.02 0.02 2.44
N ARG A 63 30.92 -0.28 1.16
CA ARG A 63 30.92 0.69 0.06
C ARG A 63 29.53 1.16 -0.29
N ASN A 64 28.54 0.26 -0.21
CA ASN A 64 27.14 0.59 -0.46
C ASN A 64 26.33 0.46 0.83
N LYS A 65 25.93 1.59 1.39
CA LYS A 65 25.15 1.69 2.63
C LYS A 65 23.63 1.53 2.39
N GLY A 66 23.22 1.25 1.15
CA GLY A 66 21.82 1.10 0.77
C GLY A 66 21.65 0.19 -0.43
N ILE A 67 20.64 0.46 -1.23
CA ILE A 67 20.43 -0.14 -2.55
C ILE A 67 20.39 0.95 -3.61
N ASP A 68 20.90 0.65 -4.80
CA ASP A 68 20.73 1.51 -5.97
C ASP A 68 19.57 0.96 -6.82
N ILE A 69 18.61 1.81 -7.16
CA ILE A 69 17.42 1.45 -7.92
C ILE A 69 17.49 2.12 -9.30
N ALA A 70 17.30 1.32 -10.34
CA ALA A 70 17.26 1.79 -11.73
C ALA A 70 16.02 2.67 -12.00
N GLY A 71 16.15 3.57 -12.95
CA GLY A 71 15.05 4.35 -13.48
C GLY A 71 15.51 5.36 -14.51
N ASN A 72 14.60 6.21 -14.93
CA ASN A 72 14.84 7.29 -15.88
C ASN A 72 14.92 8.63 -15.15
N LEU A 73 15.54 9.59 -15.81
CA LEU A 73 15.58 10.95 -15.32
C LEU A 73 14.15 11.49 -15.16
N GLY A 74 13.83 12.00 -13.97
CA GLY A 74 12.49 12.51 -13.65
C GLY A 74 11.48 11.47 -13.15
N ASP A 75 11.84 10.18 -13.07
CA ASP A 75 10.96 9.17 -12.49
C ASP A 75 10.58 9.54 -11.04
N PRO A 76 9.33 9.32 -10.63
CA PRO A 76 8.87 9.71 -9.31
C PRO A 76 9.54 8.91 -8.20
N ILE A 77 9.98 9.61 -7.16
CA ILE A 77 10.47 9.05 -5.90
C ILE A 77 9.44 9.33 -4.83
N VAL A 78 9.03 8.27 -4.12
CA VAL A 78 8.02 8.36 -3.06
C VAL A 78 8.61 8.08 -1.67
N SER A 79 8.00 8.66 -0.65
CA SER A 79 8.36 8.34 0.74
C SER A 79 8.02 6.88 1.06
N SER A 80 8.99 6.16 1.61
CA SER A 80 8.83 4.73 1.93
C SER A 80 7.91 4.46 3.10
N ALA A 81 7.69 5.43 3.99
CA ALA A 81 6.76 5.36 5.12
C ALA A 81 6.32 6.78 5.52
N ASP A 82 5.32 6.89 6.38
CA ASP A 82 4.94 8.16 7.00
C ASP A 82 6.12 8.72 7.78
N GLY A 83 6.28 10.05 7.78
CA GLY A 83 7.38 10.66 8.52
C GLY A 83 7.47 12.17 8.37
N ARG A 84 8.59 12.70 8.84
CA ARG A 84 8.95 14.10 8.74
C ARG A 84 10.29 14.26 8.04
N VAL A 85 10.37 15.15 7.08
CA VAL A 85 11.63 15.51 6.40
C VAL A 85 12.53 16.21 7.41
N VAL A 86 13.72 15.67 7.64
CA VAL A 86 14.70 16.23 8.58
C VAL A 86 15.93 16.79 7.90
N TYR A 87 16.11 16.53 6.61
CA TYR A 87 17.20 17.09 5.81
C TYR A 87 16.81 17.17 4.34
N VAL A 88 17.16 18.30 3.72
CA VAL A 88 17.11 18.50 2.27
C VAL A 88 18.38 19.25 1.87
N GLY A 89 19.18 18.70 0.95
CA GLY A 89 20.40 19.37 0.50
C GLY A 89 21.20 18.58 -0.51
N GLY A 90 22.29 19.17 -1.00
CA GLY A 90 23.25 18.59 -1.95
C GLY A 90 24.71 18.65 -1.48
N GLU A 91 24.92 18.92 -0.21
CA GLU A 91 26.24 19.26 0.34
C GLU A 91 27.13 18.03 0.59
N LEU A 92 26.52 16.82 0.58
CA LEU A 92 27.26 15.57 0.79
C LEU A 92 27.69 15.00 -0.57
N PRO A 93 28.99 15.06 -0.93
CA PRO A 93 29.46 14.69 -2.26
C PRO A 93 29.11 13.26 -2.69
N ALA A 94 29.06 12.32 -1.74
CA ALA A 94 28.71 10.92 -2.03
C ALA A 94 27.22 10.68 -2.36
N TYR A 95 26.35 11.65 -2.09
CA TYR A 95 24.89 11.53 -2.21
C TYR A 95 24.30 12.50 -3.23
N GLY A 96 24.97 13.62 -3.49
CA GLY A 96 24.36 14.71 -4.29
C GLY A 96 23.09 15.23 -3.64
N ASN A 97 22.13 15.63 -4.46
CA ASN A 97 20.83 16.09 -3.96
C ASN A 97 20.11 14.95 -3.24
N MET A 98 19.76 15.17 -1.97
CA MET A 98 19.16 14.14 -1.15
C MET A 98 18.10 14.68 -0.20
N ILE A 99 17.22 13.75 0.22
CA ILE A 99 16.21 13.94 1.25
C ILE A 99 16.45 12.90 2.33
N ILE A 100 16.29 13.28 3.61
CA ILE A 100 16.20 12.33 4.72
C ILE A 100 14.84 12.50 5.40
N VAL A 101 14.13 11.39 5.58
CA VAL A 101 12.84 11.34 6.28
C VAL A 101 13.00 10.57 7.58
N LYS A 102 12.62 11.19 8.71
CA LYS A 102 12.52 10.53 10.02
C LYS A 102 11.11 9.96 10.18
N HIS A 103 11.03 8.65 10.38
CA HIS A 103 9.75 7.95 10.52
C HIS A 103 9.36 7.82 12.01
N ASN A 104 10.32 7.52 12.86
CA ASN A 104 10.18 7.45 14.31
C ASN A 104 11.56 7.60 14.98
N GLU A 105 11.67 7.29 16.27
CA GLU A 105 12.96 7.41 16.99
C GLU A 105 14.00 6.38 16.52
N THR A 106 13.55 5.32 15.87
CA THR A 106 14.41 4.20 15.45
C THR A 106 14.84 4.30 13.99
N TYR A 107 13.94 4.78 13.09
CA TYR A 107 14.13 4.65 11.64
C TYR A 107 14.17 5.98 10.91
N LEU A 108 15.16 6.07 10.02
CA LEU A 108 15.29 7.10 8.99
C LEU A 108 15.39 6.43 7.63
N THR A 109 14.96 7.12 6.58
CA THR A 109 15.26 6.77 5.18
C THR A 109 15.96 7.92 4.48
N ALA A 110 16.89 7.58 3.57
CA ALA A 110 17.61 8.55 2.75
C ALA A 110 17.38 8.24 1.25
N TYR A 111 17.16 9.30 0.49
CA TYR A 111 16.89 9.27 -0.95
C TYR A 111 17.91 10.19 -1.62
N ALA A 112 18.81 9.65 -2.42
CA ALA A 112 19.95 10.39 -2.96
C ALA A 112 20.06 10.29 -4.48
N HIS A 113 20.91 11.15 -5.07
CA HIS A 113 21.12 11.37 -6.51
C HIS A 113 19.90 11.97 -7.21
N LEU A 114 19.06 12.72 -6.47
CA LEU A 114 17.83 13.32 -7.00
C LEU A 114 18.14 14.41 -8.04
N GLN A 115 17.23 14.55 -9.01
CA GLN A 115 17.20 15.71 -9.92
C GLN A 115 16.42 16.85 -9.28
N THR A 116 15.23 16.57 -8.77
CA THR A 116 14.32 17.55 -8.19
C THR A 116 13.91 17.10 -6.80
N ILE A 117 13.91 18.05 -5.87
CA ILE A 117 13.38 17.89 -4.52
C ILE A 117 12.05 18.64 -4.46
N LEU A 118 10.97 17.96 -4.05
CA LEU A 118 9.61 18.51 -4.03
C LEU A 118 9.10 18.83 -2.63
N VAL A 119 9.91 18.55 -1.62
CA VAL A 119 9.60 18.74 -0.20
C VAL A 119 10.64 19.66 0.46
N LYS A 120 10.31 20.16 1.63
CA LYS A 120 11.20 20.99 2.44
C LYS A 120 11.38 20.40 3.83
N GLU A 121 12.44 20.83 4.53
CA GLU A 121 12.66 20.45 5.92
C GLU A 121 11.45 20.76 6.82
N ASN A 122 11.24 19.89 7.78
CA ASN A 122 10.10 19.89 8.72
C ASN A 122 8.73 19.54 8.08
N GLN A 123 8.64 19.32 6.76
CA GLN A 123 7.41 18.84 6.13
C GLN A 123 7.06 17.43 6.59
N VAL A 124 5.79 17.21 6.92
CA VAL A 124 5.24 15.86 7.16
C VAL A 124 4.90 15.26 5.80
N VAL A 125 5.31 14.02 5.59
CA VAL A 125 5.04 13.24 4.38
C VAL A 125 4.39 11.92 4.73
N ARG A 126 3.57 11.40 3.81
CA ARG A 126 2.90 10.11 3.97
C ARG A 126 3.60 9.04 3.14
N GLN A 127 3.43 7.79 3.54
CA GLN A 127 3.86 6.65 2.74
C GLN A 127 3.26 6.72 1.33
N GLY A 128 4.12 6.58 0.30
CA GLY A 128 3.70 6.68 -1.10
C GLY A 128 3.57 8.11 -1.65
N GLU A 129 3.74 9.15 -0.82
CA GLU A 129 3.75 10.54 -1.27
C GLU A 129 4.98 10.84 -2.13
N LYS A 130 4.80 11.47 -3.30
CA LYS A 130 5.91 11.91 -4.16
C LYS A 130 6.70 13.01 -3.45
N ILE A 131 7.98 12.75 -3.19
CA ILE A 131 8.89 13.66 -2.48
C ILE A 131 9.98 14.23 -3.37
N GLY A 132 10.25 13.63 -4.53
CA GLY A 132 11.28 14.07 -5.45
C GLY A 132 11.21 13.33 -6.78
N GLU A 133 12.23 13.57 -7.60
CA GLU A 133 12.41 12.94 -8.90
C GLU A 133 13.80 12.37 -9.03
N MET A 134 13.88 11.18 -9.64
CA MET A 134 15.13 10.48 -9.86
C MET A 134 16.07 11.30 -10.75
N GLY A 135 17.33 11.31 -10.38
CA GLY A 135 18.34 12.11 -11.08
C GLY A 135 19.68 11.40 -11.25
N LYS A 136 20.68 12.26 -11.44
CA LYS A 136 22.06 11.86 -11.65
C LYS A 136 23.03 12.77 -10.85
N SER A 137 22.57 13.42 -9.79
CA SER A 137 23.41 14.33 -9.03
C SER A 137 24.57 13.55 -8.34
N ASN A 138 25.79 13.97 -8.60
CA ASN A 138 27.03 13.39 -8.07
C ASN A 138 27.18 11.86 -8.25
N THR A 139 26.71 11.32 -9.40
CA THR A 139 26.88 9.91 -9.76
C THR A 139 27.07 9.75 -11.28
N ASP A 140 27.50 8.57 -11.72
CA ASP A 140 27.82 8.27 -13.11
C ASP A 140 26.59 8.02 -14.01
N ARG A 141 25.46 7.63 -13.40
CA ARG A 141 24.22 7.28 -14.12
C ARG A 141 22.98 7.72 -13.37
N VAL A 142 21.86 7.74 -14.09
CA VAL A 142 20.53 7.94 -13.47
C VAL A 142 20.21 6.75 -12.58
N LYS A 143 19.96 7.00 -11.30
CA LYS A 143 19.57 6.01 -10.29
C LYS A 143 19.06 6.71 -9.04
N LEU A 144 18.33 5.97 -8.22
CA LEU A 144 18.09 6.34 -6.83
C LEU A 144 19.00 5.52 -5.94
N ARG A 145 19.79 6.16 -5.07
CA ARG A 145 20.34 5.51 -3.88
C ARG A 145 19.36 5.63 -2.74
N PHE A 146 18.95 4.48 -2.21
CA PHE A 146 18.01 4.39 -1.11
C PHE A 146 18.63 3.69 0.10
N GLU A 147 18.57 4.33 1.26
CA GLU A 147 19.07 3.76 2.52
C GLU A 147 17.95 3.70 3.55
N ILE A 148 17.97 2.64 4.37
CA ILE A 148 17.26 2.58 5.66
C ILE A 148 18.32 2.62 6.75
N ARG A 149 18.09 3.47 7.74
CA ARG A 149 18.94 3.58 8.93
C ARG A 149 18.14 3.24 10.16
N LYS A 150 18.68 2.31 10.95
CA LYS A 150 18.11 1.91 12.25
C LYS A 150 19.06 2.39 13.35
N ASN A 151 18.56 3.23 14.28
CA ASN A 151 19.39 3.85 15.33
C ASN A 151 20.68 4.50 14.77
N GLY A 152 20.54 5.23 13.64
CA GLY A 152 21.65 5.91 12.97
C GLY A 152 22.53 5.02 12.06
N ASN A 153 22.47 3.69 12.19
CA ASN A 153 23.27 2.76 11.41
C ASN A 153 22.54 2.32 10.13
N ALA A 154 23.25 2.33 9.00
CA ALA A 154 22.70 1.81 7.76
C ALA A 154 22.48 0.29 7.86
N VAL A 155 21.33 -0.16 7.40
CA VAL A 155 20.92 -1.58 7.38
C VAL A 155 20.51 -1.99 5.97
N ASN A 156 20.55 -3.29 5.67
CA ASN A 156 20.07 -3.79 4.38
C ASN A 156 18.58 -3.45 4.17
N PRO A 157 18.21 -2.66 3.15
CA PRO A 157 16.82 -2.27 2.95
C PRO A 157 15.90 -3.40 2.49
N GLU A 158 16.42 -4.41 1.79
CA GLU A 158 15.60 -5.42 1.11
C GLU A 158 14.65 -6.19 2.04
N PRO A 159 15.06 -6.66 3.23
CA PRO A 159 14.15 -7.35 4.15
C PRO A 159 12.98 -6.47 4.61
N TYR A 160 13.21 -5.17 4.77
CA TYR A 160 12.17 -4.21 5.18
C TYR A 160 11.17 -3.93 4.06
N LEU A 161 11.66 -3.79 2.81
CA LEU A 161 10.83 -3.54 1.63
C LEU A 161 10.00 -4.76 1.22
N ASN A 162 10.48 -5.97 1.54
CA ASN A 162 9.81 -7.22 1.22
C ASN A 162 8.84 -7.69 2.32
N GLY A 163 8.70 -6.95 3.40
CA GLY A 163 7.86 -7.31 4.55
C GLY A 163 8.37 -8.51 5.34
N LEU A 164 9.66 -8.85 5.24
CA LEU A 164 10.28 -9.94 6.02
C LEU A 164 10.66 -9.50 7.43
N LEU A 165 10.92 -8.19 7.62
CA LEU A 165 11.16 -7.60 8.92
C LEU A 165 10.02 -6.64 9.25
N GLN A 166 9.29 -6.99 10.28
CA GLN A 166 8.29 -6.14 10.95
C GLN A 166 8.80 -5.82 12.35
N GLN A 167 8.35 -4.72 12.91
CA GLN A 167 8.66 -4.38 14.30
C GLN A 167 8.05 -5.37 15.26
#